data_99b660da170a908eb84d5b5f54e8309d
#
_entry.id   99b660da170a908eb84d5b5f54e8309d
#
_cell.length_a   1.000
_cell.length_b   1.000
_cell.length_c   1.000
_cell.angle_alpha   90.00
_cell.angle_beta   90.00
_cell.angle_gamma   90.00
#
_symmetry.space_group_name_H-M   'P 1'
#
loop_
_entity.id
_entity.type
_entity.pdbx_description
1 polymer ?
#
loop_
_entity_poly.entity_id
_entity_poly.type
_entity_poly.pdbx_seq_one_letter_code
_entity_poly.pdbx_strand_id
1 'polypeptide(L)'
;MVRRYAPLEGQRVLDVGCGVGMYTSAFLRYTPHVFGIEVEADRLREARGRARGVARAVGETLPFADHTFDVVFSHEVLEHVADDRLCARELVRVTSPGGRIVIFVPNRAYCFETHGIYWRGVYHFGNKPLVNWLPDALRNRLAPHVRAYTGHGLRRLFADLPVRVIVHTQIYPGYDNIVARRPRLGRFIQWMTYTLEKTPLRCFGLSHFLVLEVQD
;
A
#
# COMPACT_ATOMS: atom_id res chain seq x y z
N MET A 1 3.52 -10.98 7.67
CA MET A 1 3.72 -9.64 8.26
C MET A 1 2.39 -9.05 8.71
N VAL A 2 1.39 -8.84 7.83
CA VAL A 2 0.09 -8.21 8.15
C VAL A 2 -0.55 -8.84 9.39
N ARG A 3 -0.82 -10.15 9.40
CA ARG A 3 -1.47 -10.87 10.50
C ARG A 3 -0.83 -10.71 11.90
N ARG A 4 0.43 -10.29 11.97
CA ARG A 4 1.10 -10.03 13.24
C ARG A 4 0.57 -8.76 13.92
N TYR A 5 0.10 -7.79 13.14
CA TYR A 5 -0.31 -6.47 13.62
C TYR A 5 -1.80 -6.20 13.41
N ALA A 6 -2.42 -6.93 12.47
CA ALA A 6 -3.84 -6.88 12.14
C ALA A 6 -4.33 -8.34 11.99
N PRO A 7 -4.79 -8.99 13.06
CA PRO A 7 -5.42 -10.30 13.00
C PRO A 7 -6.63 -10.26 12.07
N LEU A 8 -6.79 -11.30 11.24
CA LEU A 8 -7.82 -11.32 10.19
C LEU A 8 -8.96 -12.29 10.51
N GLU A 9 -8.73 -13.23 11.43
CA GLU A 9 -9.65 -14.33 11.73
C GLU A 9 -10.99 -13.79 12.24
N GLY A 10 -12.07 -14.05 11.49
CA GLY A 10 -13.42 -13.61 11.83
C GLY A 10 -13.71 -12.11 11.64
N GLN A 11 -12.72 -11.32 11.20
CA GLN A 11 -12.83 -9.89 11.06
C GLN A 11 -13.52 -9.49 9.75
N ARG A 12 -14.18 -8.33 9.74
CA ARG A 12 -14.66 -7.64 8.54
C ARG A 12 -13.50 -6.89 7.92
N VAL A 13 -13.05 -7.31 6.74
CA VAL A 13 -11.86 -6.79 6.08
C VAL A 13 -12.25 -6.00 4.82
N LEU A 14 -11.75 -4.80 4.67
CA LEU A 14 -11.83 -4.00 3.44
C LEU A 14 -10.47 -3.94 2.76
N ASP A 15 -10.43 -4.32 1.49
CA ASP A 15 -9.27 -4.18 0.59
C ASP A 15 -9.50 -2.98 -0.33
N VAL A 16 -8.88 -1.85 -0.01
CA VAL A 16 -8.99 -0.60 -0.77
C VAL A 16 -7.98 -0.61 -1.91
N GLY A 17 -8.48 -0.46 -3.17
CA GLY A 17 -7.67 -0.65 -4.37
C GLY A 17 -7.32 -2.11 -4.59
N CYS A 18 -8.31 -2.99 -4.54
CA CYS A 18 -8.11 -4.44 -4.57
C CYS A 18 -7.52 -4.96 -5.90
N GLY A 19 -7.40 -4.12 -6.92
CA GLY A 19 -6.91 -4.49 -8.24
C GLY A 19 -7.69 -5.67 -8.81
N VAL A 20 -6.96 -6.71 -9.19
CA VAL A 20 -7.54 -7.97 -9.69
C VAL A 20 -7.98 -8.94 -8.58
N GLY A 21 -8.01 -8.50 -7.31
CA GLY A 21 -8.50 -9.28 -6.17
C GLY A 21 -7.52 -10.27 -5.57
N MET A 22 -6.21 -10.07 -5.74
CA MET A 22 -5.19 -11.00 -5.20
C MET A 22 -5.20 -11.03 -3.66
N TYR A 23 -5.14 -9.87 -3.02
CA TYR A 23 -5.18 -9.79 -1.55
C TYR A 23 -6.58 -10.11 -1.03
N THR A 24 -7.64 -9.62 -1.67
CA THR A 24 -9.03 -9.94 -1.33
C THR A 24 -9.23 -11.45 -1.25
N SER A 25 -8.80 -12.20 -2.28
CA SER A 25 -8.91 -13.67 -2.27
C SER A 25 -8.01 -14.36 -1.24
N ALA A 26 -6.85 -13.78 -0.95
CA ALA A 26 -5.96 -14.31 0.07
C ALA A 26 -6.55 -14.14 1.49
N PHE A 27 -7.25 -13.03 1.74
CA PHE A 27 -7.91 -12.77 3.03
C PHE A 27 -9.11 -13.69 3.27
N LEU A 28 -9.80 -14.14 2.22
CA LEU A 28 -10.89 -15.11 2.31
C LEU A 28 -10.49 -16.45 2.96
N ARG A 29 -9.20 -16.75 3.08
CA ARG A 29 -8.68 -17.92 3.82
C ARG A 29 -8.80 -17.76 5.33
N TYR A 30 -9.02 -16.54 5.82
CA TYR A 30 -9.05 -16.21 7.25
C TYR A 30 -10.43 -15.78 7.72
N THR A 31 -11.22 -15.15 6.84
CA THR A 31 -12.57 -14.68 7.14
C THR A 31 -13.42 -14.67 5.87
N PRO A 32 -14.72 -15.02 5.95
CA PRO A 32 -15.63 -14.87 4.81
C PRO A 32 -16.07 -13.41 4.56
N HIS A 33 -15.79 -12.50 5.51
CA HIS A 33 -16.26 -11.12 5.49
C HIS A 33 -15.21 -10.19 4.86
N VAL A 34 -14.87 -10.45 3.60
CA VAL A 34 -13.90 -9.64 2.84
C VAL A 34 -14.61 -8.86 1.76
N PHE A 35 -14.36 -7.55 1.72
CA PHE A 35 -14.86 -6.62 0.71
C PHE A 35 -13.67 -5.96 0.01
N GLY A 36 -13.83 -5.64 -1.28
CA GLY A 36 -12.82 -4.94 -2.05
C GLY A 36 -13.43 -3.77 -2.81
N ILE A 37 -12.66 -2.70 -3.00
CA ILE A 37 -13.01 -1.64 -3.93
C ILE A 37 -11.91 -1.45 -4.96
N GLU A 38 -12.31 -1.13 -6.19
CA GLU A 38 -11.41 -0.84 -7.30
C GLU A 38 -12.04 0.22 -8.22
N VAL A 39 -11.23 1.14 -8.72
CA VAL A 39 -11.70 2.21 -9.61
C VAL A 39 -11.73 1.77 -11.06
N GLU A 40 -10.78 0.92 -11.47
CA GLU A 40 -10.68 0.44 -12.85
C GLU A 40 -11.66 -0.71 -13.13
N ALA A 41 -12.57 -0.50 -14.09
CA ALA A 41 -13.62 -1.45 -14.41
C ALA A 41 -13.11 -2.83 -14.86
N ASP A 42 -11.99 -2.87 -15.59
CA ASP A 42 -11.42 -4.12 -16.10
C ASP A 42 -10.79 -4.95 -14.98
N ARG A 43 -10.06 -4.31 -14.08
CA ARG A 43 -9.50 -4.97 -12.88
C ARG A 43 -10.61 -5.46 -11.96
N LEU A 44 -11.65 -4.63 -11.75
CA LEU A 44 -12.82 -5.02 -10.97
C LEU A 44 -13.53 -6.24 -11.54
N ARG A 45 -13.64 -6.33 -12.88
CA ARG A 45 -14.25 -7.50 -13.54
C ARG A 45 -13.47 -8.79 -13.24
N GLU A 46 -12.13 -8.72 -13.25
CA GLU A 46 -11.29 -9.85 -12.87
C GLU A 46 -11.40 -10.18 -11.37
N ALA A 47 -11.43 -9.15 -10.50
CA ALA A 47 -11.60 -9.33 -9.07
C ALA A 47 -12.91 -10.05 -8.70
N ARG A 48 -14.02 -9.79 -9.42
CA ARG A 48 -15.31 -10.47 -9.23
C ARG A 48 -15.25 -11.97 -9.48
N GLY A 49 -14.33 -12.42 -10.32
CA GLY A 49 -14.06 -13.85 -10.50
C GLY A 49 -13.38 -14.52 -9.30
N ARG A 50 -12.76 -13.72 -8.41
CA ARG A 50 -12.01 -14.21 -7.24
C ARG A 50 -12.71 -13.96 -5.92
N ALA A 51 -13.50 -12.89 -5.82
CA ALA A 51 -14.21 -12.51 -4.60
C ALA A 51 -15.55 -11.86 -4.94
N ARG A 52 -16.60 -12.22 -4.20
CA ARG A 52 -17.99 -11.73 -4.47
C ARG A 52 -18.22 -10.32 -3.94
N GLY A 53 -17.57 -9.94 -2.85
CA GLY A 53 -17.78 -8.66 -2.17
C GLY A 53 -16.94 -7.52 -2.76
N VAL A 54 -16.95 -7.30 -4.10
CA VAL A 54 -16.17 -6.23 -4.72
C VAL A 54 -17.07 -5.21 -5.43
N ALA A 55 -16.75 -3.92 -5.25
CA ALA A 55 -17.50 -2.79 -5.80
C ALA A 55 -16.60 -1.77 -6.49
N ARG A 56 -17.16 -0.97 -7.40
CA ARG A 56 -16.44 0.14 -8.01
C ARG A 56 -16.54 1.37 -7.13
N ALA A 57 -15.41 1.87 -6.63
CA ALA A 57 -15.33 3.11 -5.85
C ALA A 57 -13.93 3.69 -5.89
N VAL A 58 -13.80 4.95 -5.48
CA VAL A 58 -12.52 5.64 -5.27
C VAL A 58 -12.21 5.69 -3.78
N GLY A 59 -10.91 5.78 -3.44
CA GLY A 59 -10.46 5.80 -2.05
C GLY A 59 -10.89 7.04 -1.26
N GLU A 60 -11.15 8.15 -1.95
CA GLU A 60 -11.59 9.42 -1.38
C GLU A 60 -13.07 9.46 -0.98
N THR A 61 -13.87 8.47 -1.41
CA THR A 61 -15.30 8.38 -1.08
C THR A 61 -15.69 6.91 -1.04
N LEU A 62 -15.57 6.31 0.13
CA LEU A 62 -15.87 4.90 0.34
C LEU A 62 -17.38 4.70 0.54
N PRO A 63 -18.02 3.78 -0.21
CA PRO A 63 -19.49 3.58 -0.17
C PRO A 63 -19.92 2.72 1.05
N PHE A 64 -19.33 2.98 2.21
CA PHE A 64 -19.61 2.25 3.44
C PHE A 64 -19.92 3.23 4.57
N ALA A 65 -20.73 2.77 5.53
CA ALA A 65 -21.00 3.52 6.75
C ALA A 65 -19.74 3.63 7.63
N ASP A 66 -19.77 4.56 8.58
CA ASP A 66 -18.72 4.71 9.59
C ASP A 66 -18.57 3.41 10.38
N HIS A 67 -17.35 3.11 10.80
CA HIS A 67 -17.04 2.00 11.70
C HIS A 67 -17.53 0.61 11.20
N THR A 68 -17.49 0.41 9.87
CA THR A 68 -17.98 -0.83 9.25
C THR A 68 -16.96 -1.96 9.34
N PHE A 69 -15.66 -1.68 9.28
CA PHE A 69 -14.61 -2.69 9.14
C PHE A 69 -13.71 -2.75 10.36
N ASP A 70 -13.28 -3.96 10.69
CA ASP A 70 -12.34 -4.21 11.78
C ASP A 70 -10.88 -4.12 11.29
N VAL A 71 -10.66 -4.42 9.99
CA VAL A 71 -9.37 -4.26 9.31
C VAL A 71 -9.57 -3.60 7.96
N VAL A 72 -8.87 -2.50 7.71
CA VAL A 72 -8.80 -1.83 6.39
C VAL A 72 -7.39 -1.97 5.86
N PHE A 73 -7.27 -2.55 4.66
CA PHE A 73 -6.01 -2.79 3.97
C PHE A 73 -5.92 -1.89 2.74
N SER A 74 -4.81 -1.21 2.56
CA SER A 74 -4.51 -0.33 1.42
C SER A 74 -3.08 -0.57 0.95
N HIS A 75 -2.93 -1.13 -0.24
CA HIS A 75 -1.63 -1.48 -0.80
C HIS A 75 -1.43 -0.81 -2.15
N GLU A 76 -0.48 0.12 -2.22
CA GLU A 76 -0.15 0.89 -3.43
C GLU A 76 -1.41 1.64 -3.98
N VAL A 77 -2.06 2.45 -3.12
CA VAL A 77 -3.26 3.22 -3.45
C VAL A 77 -3.09 4.72 -3.18
N LEU A 78 -2.66 5.09 -1.96
CA LEU A 78 -2.56 6.48 -1.52
C LEU A 78 -1.68 7.36 -2.44
N GLU A 79 -0.70 6.76 -3.10
CA GLU A 79 0.16 7.44 -4.07
C GLU A 79 -0.53 7.79 -5.38
N HIS A 80 -1.65 7.12 -5.71
CA HIS A 80 -2.39 7.29 -6.97
C HIS A 80 -3.66 8.12 -6.85
N VAL A 81 -4.23 8.26 -5.65
CA VAL A 81 -5.48 9.01 -5.43
C VAL A 81 -5.29 10.50 -5.70
N ALA A 82 -6.36 11.22 -6.04
CA ALA A 82 -6.31 12.67 -6.28
C ALA A 82 -5.98 13.43 -4.98
N ASP A 83 -6.66 13.07 -3.87
CA ASP A 83 -6.46 13.65 -2.54
C ASP A 83 -6.15 12.54 -1.51
N ASP A 84 -4.87 12.40 -1.16
CA ASP A 84 -4.40 11.40 -0.20
C ASP A 84 -4.86 11.70 1.24
N ARG A 85 -5.11 12.97 1.60
CA ARG A 85 -5.66 13.33 2.91
C ARG A 85 -7.13 12.95 3.03
N LEU A 86 -7.90 13.16 1.97
CA LEU A 86 -9.31 12.75 1.95
C LEU A 86 -9.40 11.23 2.00
N CYS A 87 -8.57 10.52 1.23
CA CYS A 87 -8.48 9.07 1.30
C CYS A 87 -8.11 8.59 2.71
N ALA A 88 -7.10 9.19 3.35
CA ALA A 88 -6.72 8.85 4.72
C ALA A 88 -7.87 9.02 5.73
N ARG A 89 -8.68 10.09 5.59
CA ARG A 89 -9.88 10.30 6.43
C ARG A 89 -10.93 9.21 6.20
N GLU A 90 -11.16 8.83 4.95
CA GLU A 90 -12.11 7.77 4.61
C GLU A 90 -11.66 6.40 5.17
N LEU A 91 -10.35 6.07 5.07
CA LEU A 91 -9.82 4.85 5.70
C LEU A 91 -10.11 4.82 7.20
N VAL A 92 -9.93 5.95 7.89
CA VAL A 92 -10.20 6.06 9.32
C VAL A 92 -11.69 5.99 9.60
N ARG A 93 -12.53 6.73 8.84
CA ARG A 93 -13.98 6.79 9.03
C ARG A 93 -14.63 5.41 8.96
N VAL A 94 -14.25 4.59 7.98
CA VAL A 94 -14.87 3.27 7.79
C VAL A 94 -14.31 2.19 8.72
N THR A 95 -13.21 2.49 9.43
CA THR A 95 -12.60 1.55 10.38
C THR A 95 -13.24 1.70 11.75
N SER A 96 -13.61 0.60 12.38
CA SER A 96 -14.18 0.57 13.74
C SER A 96 -13.16 1.04 14.79
N PRO A 97 -13.57 1.65 15.89
CA PRO A 97 -12.71 1.87 17.06
C PRO A 97 -11.99 0.58 17.47
N GLY A 98 -10.71 0.66 17.78
CA GLY A 98 -9.84 -0.50 18.02
C GLY A 98 -9.44 -1.28 16.77
N GLY A 99 -10.05 -0.98 15.62
CA GLY A 99 -9.71 -1.59 14.32
C GLY A 99 -8.34 -1.19 13.80
N ARG A 100 -7.87 -1.88 12.77
CA ARG A 100 -6.52 -1.72 12.19
C ARG A 100 -6.60 -1.21 10.76
N ILE A 101 -5.76 -0.22 10.45
CA ILE A 101 -5.51 0.24 9.09
C ILE A 101 -4.09 -0.19 8.71
N VAL A 102 -3.95 -0.95 7.65
CA VAL A 102 -2.66 -1.46 7.15
C VAL A 102 -2.37 -0.81 5.81
N ILE A 103 -1.25 -0.09 5.72
CA ILE A 103 -0.89 0.72 4.56
C ILE A 103 0.48 0.31 4.04
N PHE A 104 0.55 0.12 2.72
CA PHE A 104 1.79 0.02 1.96
C PHE A 104 1.81 1.13 0.92
N VAL A 105 2.88 1.92 0.89
CA VAL A 105 3.09 3.01 -0.08
C VAL A 105 4.57 3.14 -0.44
N PRO A 106 4.91 3.67 -1.63
CA PRO A 106 6.28 3.83 -2.07
C PRO A 106 7.11 4.72 -1.13
N ASN A 107 8.30 4.26 -0.81
CA ASN A 107 9.25 4.98 0.02
C ASN A 107 10.11 5.93 -0.82
N ARG A 108 10.09 7.21 -0.48
CA ARG A 108 10.88 8.26 -1.12
C ARG A 108 12.40 8.04 -1.05
N ALA A 109 12.87 7.31 -0.04
CA ALA A 109 14.28 7.00 0.13
C ALA A 109 14.75 5.78 -0.69
N TYR A 110 13.83 5.01 -1.29
CA TYR A 110 14.19 3.91 -2.18
C TYR A 110 14.86 4.44 -3.45
N CYS A 111 15.94 3.79 -3.85
CA CYS A 111 16.81 4.30 -4.93
C CYS A 111 16.20 4.22 -6.33
N PHE A 112 15.06 3.56 -6.52
CA PHE A 112 14.38 3.47 -7.80
C PHE A 112 12.94 4.03 -7.71
N GLU A 113 12.54 4.77 -8.75
CA GLU A 113 11.11 4.99 -9.03
C GLU A 113 10.58 3.79 -9.81
N THR A 114 9.58 3.10 -9.23
CA THR A 114 9.11 1.81 -9.75
C THR A 114 7.92 1.92 -10.71
N HIS A 115 7.23 3.07 -10.69
CA HIS A 115 6.06 3.33 -11.54
C HIS A 115 6.41 3.94 -12.90
N GLY A 116 7.70 4.08 -13.21
CA GLY A 116 8.15 4.73 -14.45
C GLY A 116 8.11 6.25 -14.40
N ILE A 117 8.50 6.87 -15.52
CA ILE A 117 8.58 8.32 -15.66
C ILE A 117 8.06 8.81 -17.01
N TYR A 118 7.69 10.08 -17.07
CA TYR A 118 7.53 10.80 -18.33
C TYR A 118 8.84 11.52 -18.71
N TRP A 119 9.37 11.22 -19.89
CA TRP A 119 10.53 11.89 -20.45
C TRP A 119 10.18 12.46 -21.83
N ARG A 120 10.31 13.78 -22.00
CA ARG A 120 9.90 14.49 -23.21
C ARG A 120 8.48 14.16 -23.70
N GLY A 121 7.53 14.03 -22.76
CA GLY A 121 6.13 13.70 -23.04
C GLY A 121 5.83 12.22 -23.29
N VAL A 122 6.85 11.36 -23.31
CA VAL A 122 6.68 9.91 -23.48
C VAL A 122 6.78 9.19 -22.15
N TYR A 123 5.86 8.26 -21.87
CA TYR A 123 5.90 7.44 -20.68
C TYR A 123 6.86 6.26 -20.84
N HIS A 124 7.78 6.11 -19.89
CA HIS A 124 8.77 5.03 -19.83
C HIS A 124 8.55 4.19 -18.58
N PHE A 125 7.87 3.07 -18.73
CA PHE A 125 7.64 2.13 -17.64
C PHE A 125 8.93 1.52 -17.08
N GLY A 126 8.85 1.01 -15.85
CA GLY A 126 9.90 0.26 -15.17
C GLY A 126 10.79 1.12 -14.27
N ASN A 127 11.67 0.42 -13.54
CA ASN A 127 12.52 1.01 -12.51
C ASN A 127 13.46 2.07 -13.08
N LYS A 128 13.38 3.28 -12.53
CA LYS A 128 14.24 4.42 -12.90
C LYS A 128 15.13 4.79 -11.73
N PRO A 129 16.46 4.61 -11.85
CA PRO A 129 17.37 4.85 -10.75
C PRO A 129 17.40 6.33 -10.35
N LEU A 130 17.55 6.59 -9.07
CA LEU A 130 17.78 7.88 -8.43
C LEU A 130 16.68 8.94 -8.60
N VAL A 131 15.60 8.66 -9.34
CA VAL A 131 14.50 9.62 -9.56
C VAL A 131 13.85 10.01 -8.24
N ASN A 132 13.71 9.08 -7.32
CA ASN A 132 13.17 9.37 -6.00
C ASN A 132 14.05 10.30 -5.15
N TRP A 133 15.31 10.47 -5.47
CA TRP A 133 16.25 11.34 -4.74
C TRP A 133 16.36 12.75 -5.33
N LEU A 134 15.71 12.99 -6.46
CA LEU A 134 15.65 14.34 -7.04
C LEU A 134 14.83 15.28 -6.15
N PRO A 135 15.09 16.60 -6.18
CA PRO A 135 14.19 17.59 -5.58
C PRO A 135 12.75 17.42 -6.08
N ASP A 136 11.76 17.70 -5.23
CA ASP A 136 10.34 17.44 -5.51
C ASP A 136 9.86 18.05 -6.83
N ALA A 137 10.31 19.29 -7.16
CA ALA A 137 9.94 19.94 -8.42
C ALA A 137 10.36 19.11 -9.66
N LEU A 138 11.55 18.50 -9.63
CA LEU A 138 12.06 17.67 -10.73
C LEU A 138 11.41 16.28 -10.74
N ARG A 139 11.32 15.65 -9.57
CA ARG A 139 10.70 14.33 -9.44
C ARG A 139 9.24 14.37 -9.89
N ASN A 140 8.46 15.34 -9.41
CA ASN A 140 7.04 15.44 -9.73
C ASN A 140 6.79 15.81 -11.20
N ARG A 141 7.76 16.47 -11.87
CA ARG A 141 7.71 16.65 -13.32
C ARG A 141 7.96 15.35 -14.09
N LEU A 142 8.82 14.47 -13.58
CA LEU A 142 9.13 13.18 -14.19
C LEU A 142 8.08 12.12 -13.86
N ALA A 143 7.56 12.10 -12.63
CA ALA A 143 6.57 11.13 -12.16
C ALA A 143 5.32 11.84 -11.57
N PRO A 144 4.55 12.60 -12.38
CA PRO A 144 3.39 13.36 -11.89
C PRO A 144 2.21 12.48 -11.49
N HIS A 145 2.19 11.24 -11.94
CA HIS A 145 1.10 10.27 -11.79
C HIS A 145 1.20 9.44 -10.50
N VAL A 146 2.28 9.62 -9.71
CA VAL A 146 2.50 8.83 -8.51
C VAL A 146 3.26 9.64 -7.46
N ARG A 147 2.84 9.52 -6.20
CA ARG A 147 3.57 10.07 -5.05
C ARG A 147 4.57 9.05 -4.51
N ALA A 148 5.59 9.55 -3.81
CA ALA A 148 6.44 8.74 -2.95
C ALA A 148 6.57 9.46 -1.61
N TYR A 149 6.45 8.75 -0.52
CA TYR A 149 6.34 9.33 0.81
C TYR A 149 7.67 9.25 1.57
N THR A 150 7.98 10.31 2.31
CA THR A 150 8.91 10.20 3.42
C THR A 150 8.19 9.62 4.63
N GLY A 151 8.92 9.00 5.57
CA GLY A 151 8.30 8.48 6.77
C GLY A 151 7.58 9.55 7.62
N HIS A 152 8.08 10.80 7.61
CA HIS A 152 7.43 11.93 8.24
C HIS A 152 6.17 12.36 7.47
N GLY A 153 6.28 12.50 6.15
CA GLY A 153 5.17 12.88 5.27
C GLY A 153 3.98 11.93 5.38
N LEU A 154 4.26 10.62 5.34
CA LEU A 154 3.22 9.60 5.50
C LEU A 154 2.50 9.71 6.86
N ARG A 155 3.23 9.83 7.97
CA ARG A 155 2.61 10.00 9.30
C ARG A 155 1.81 11.29 9.42
N ARG A 156 2.23 12.36 8.75
CA ARG A 156 1.54 13.65 8.77
C ARG A 156 0.15 13.60 8.12
N LEU A 157 -0.12 12.67 7.21
CA LEU A 157 -1.46 12.47 6.64
C LEU A 157 -2.48 12.07 7.70
N PHE A 158 -2.03 11.44 8.79
CA PHE A 158 -2.87 10.91 9.86
C PHE A 158 -2.73 11.68 11.17
N ALA A 159 -1.96 12.78 11.21
CA ALA A 159 -1.62 13.46 12.46
C ALA A 159 -2.84 14.07 13.19
N ASP A 160 -3.83 14.54 12.43
CA ASP A 160 -5.05 15.18 12.94
C ASP A 160 -6.23 14.20 13.01
N LEU A 161 -5.99 12.90 12.83
CA LEU A 161 -7.01 11.86 12.86
C LEU A 161 -6.90 11.03 14.15
N PRO A 162 -8.01 10.45 14.64
CA PRO A 162 -8.05 9.69 15.88
C PRO A 162 -7.39 8.30 15.68
N VAL A 163 -6.07 8.28 15.50
CA VAL A 163 -5.32 7.04 15.26
C VAL A 163 -4.03 6.99 16.08
N ARG A 164 -3.63 5.78 16.45
CA ARG A 164 -2.34 5.49 17.09
C ARG A 164 -1.48 4.66 16.14
N VAL A 165 -0.22 5.03 15.97
CA VAL A 165 0.74 4.23 15.21
C VAL A 165 1.14 2.99 15.99
N ILE A 166 0.84 1.80 15.46
CA ILE A 166 1.24 0.50 16.03
C ILE A 166 2.62 0.11 15.55
N VAL A 167 2.87 0.24 14.26
CA VAL A 167 4.17 0.00 13.63
C VAL A 167 4.34 0.87 12.40
N HIS A 168 5.55 1.39 12.23
CA HIS A 168 5.97 2.04 10.99
C HIS A 168 7.39 1.59 10.67
N THR A 169 7.55 0.86 9.59
CA THR A 169 8.84 0.38 9.10
C THR A 169 8.91 0.46 7.59
N GLN A 170 10.04 0.14 7.02
CA GLN A 170 10.23 0.00 5.58
C GLN A 170 10.62 -1.44 5.26
N ILE A 171 10.19 -1.90 4.09
CA ILE A 171 10.42 -3.26 3.62
C ILE A 171 11.08 -3.25 2.25
N TYR A 172 11.93 -4.23 2.01
CA TYR A 172 12.57 -4.45 0.71
C TYR A 172 11.66 -5.29 -0.20
N PRO A 173 11.90 -5.30 -1.52
CA PRO A 173 11.15 -6.14 -2.48
C PRO A 173 11.28 -7.64 -2.16
N GLY A 174 10.29 -8.41 -2.60
CA GLY A 174 10.34 -9.89 -2.53
C GLY A 174 11.31 -10.53 -3.52
N TYR A 175 11.74 -9.81 -4.57
CA TYR A 175 12.63 -10.31 -5.63
C TYR A 175 12.15 -11.61 -6.32
N ASP A 176 10.85 -11.90 -6.32
CA ASP A 176 10.28 -13.15 -6.79
C ASP A 176 10.68 -13.48 -8.24
N ASN A 177 10.72 -12.46 -9.12
CA ASN A 177 11.18 -12.61 -10.49
C ASN A 177 12.67 -13.03 -10.59
N ILE A 178 13.52 -12.55 -9.68
CA ILE A 178 14.94 -12.94 -9.64
C ILE A 178 15.06 -14.35 -9.08
N VAL A 179 14.31 -14.64 -8.03
CA VAL A 179 14.25 -15.99 -7.43
C VAL A 179 13.79 -17.02 -8.44
N ALA A 180 12.75 -16.72 -9.22
CA ALA A 180 12.24 -17.62 -10.26
C ALA A 180 13.28 -17.90 -11.37
N ARG A 181 14.02 -16.88 -11.82
CA ARG A 181 14.99 -17.00 -12.92
C ARG A 181 16.37 -17.49 -12.44
N ARG A 182 16.82 -17.09 -11.25
CA ARG A 182 18.14 -17.39 -10.67
C ARG A 182 18.00 -17.66 -9.17
N PRO A 183 17.53 -18.85 -8.77
CA PRO A 183 17.13 -19.14 -7.37
C PRO A 183 18.22 -18.90 -6.32
N ARG A 184 19.48 -19.25 -6.64
CA ARG A 184 20.60 -19.04 -5.71
C ARG A 184 20.88 -17.56 -5.46
N LEU A 185 20.96 -16.77 -6.54
CA LEU A 185 21.21 -15.33 -6.49
C LEU A 185 20.01 -14.61 -5.82
N GLY A 186 18.78 -14.95 -6.22
CA GLY A 186 17.58 -14.35 -5.66
C GLY A 186 17.47 -14.59 -4.16
N ARG A 187 17.69 -15.80 -3.67
CA ARG A 187 17.69 -16.13 -2.24
C ARG A 187 18.81 -15.42 -1.46
N PHE A 188 19.98 -15.27 -2.06
CA PHE A 188 21.07 -14.50 -1.45
C PHE A 188 20.68 -13.02 -1.30
N ILE A 189 20.12 -12.40 -2.34
CA ILE A 189 19.64 -11.01 -2.31
C ILE A 189 18.53 -10.86 -1.26
N GLN A 190 17.55 -11.77 -1.22
CA GLN A 190 16.50 -11.76 -0.20
C GLN A 190 17.08 -11.84 1.22
N TRP A 191 17.99 -12.78 1.47
CA TRP A 191 18.63 -12.93 2.77
C TRP A 191 19.35 -11.65 3.18
N MET A 192 20.13 -11.06 2.28
CA MET A 192 20.86 -9.82 2.52
C MET A 192 19.90 -8.67 2.85
N THR A 193 18.90 -8.41 2.00
CA THR A 193 17.97 -7.29 2.16
C THR A 193 17.06 -7.45 3.36
N TYR A 194 16.56 -8.67 3.66
CA TYR A 194 15.77 -8.95 4.86
C TYR A 194 16.59 -8.85 6.15
N THR A 195 17.91 -9.03 6.06
CA THR A 195 18.81 -8.72 7.17
C THR A 195 18.93 -7.21 7.37
N LEU A 196 19.00 -6.43 6.27
CA LEU A 196 19.00 -4.96 6.32
C LEU A 196 17.71 -4.38 6.92
N GLU A 197 16.56 -5.04 6.76
CA GLU A 197 15.30 -4.62 7.40
C GLU A 197 15.37 -4.55 8.93
N LYS A 198 16.29 -5.31 9.54
CA LYS A 198 16.51 -5.34 10.99
C LYS A 198 17.50 -4.26 11.46
N THR A 199 18.05 -3.47 10.55
CA THR A 199 19.03 -2.41 10.79
C THR A 199 18.46 -1.04 10.43
N PRO A 200 19.13 0.07 10.76
CA PRO A 200 18.75 1.40 10.28
C PRO A 200 18.68 1.53 8.75
N LEU A 201 19.40 0.68 8.00
CA LEU A 201 19.38 0.66 6.53
C LEU A 201 18.02 0.25 5.93
N ARG A 202 17.08 -0.25 6.74
CA ARG A 202 15.68 -0.41 6.32
C ARG A 202 15.09 0.86 5.72
N CYS A 203 15.59 2.06 6.11
CA CYS A 203 15.13 3.33 5.55
C CYS A 203 15.20 3.41 4.02
N PHE A 204 16.05 2.58 3.39
CA PHE A 204 16.15 2.44 1.93
C PHE A 204 15.27 1.32 1.36
N GLY A 205 14.37 0.73 2.13
CA GLY A 205 13.40 -0.24 1.65
C GLY A 205 12.46 0.33 0.60
N LEU A 206 11.86 -0.53 -0.20
CA LEU A 206 10.96 -0.19 -1.32
C LEU A 206 9.71 0.57 -0.85
N SER A 207 9.03 0.02 0.14
CA SER A 207 7.75 0.53 0.59
C SER A 207 7.74 0.77 2.09
N HIS A 208 7.01 1.80 2.52
CA HIS A 208 6.58 1.91 3.91
C HIS A 208 5.56 0.82 4.22
N PHE A 209 5.68 0.22 5.38
CA PHE A 209 4.66 -0.58 6.04
C PHE A 209 4.21 0.16 7.29
N LEU A 210 3.00 0.68 7.27
CA LEU A 210 2.39 1.43 8.36
C LEU A 210 1.13 0.72 8.83
N VAL A 211 1.03 0.48 10.14
CA VAL A 211 -0.20 0.00 10.77
C VAL A 211 -0.64 0.99 11.81
N LEU A 212 -1.89 1.41 11.69
CA LEU A 212 -2.58 2.30 12.60
C LEU A 212 -3.68 1.56 13.33
N GLU A 213 -4.00 2.01 14.54
CA GLU A 213 -5.18 1.62 15.30
C GLU A 213 -6.08 2.83 15.43
N VAL A 214 -7.35 2.69 15.07
CA VAL A 214 -8.34 3.75 15.26
C VAL A 214 -8.69 3.86 16.74
N GLN A 215 -8.70 5.07 17.26
CA GLN A 215 -9.06 5.39 18.64
C GLN A 215 -10.54 5.76 18.72
N ASP A 216 -11.10 5.72 19.93
CA ASP A 216 -12.47 6.20 20.20
C ASP A 216 -12.61 7.71 19.99
#